data_513eb4715f660c88be8ce444815185e5
#
_entry.id   513eb4715f660c88be8ce444815185e5
#
_cell.length_a   1.000
_cell.length_b   1.000
_cell.length_c   1.000
_cell.angle_alpha   90.00
_cell.angle_beta   90.00
_cell.angle_gamma   90.00
#
_symmetry.space_group_name_H-M   'P 1'
#
loop_
_entity.id
_entity.type
_entity.pdbx_description
1 polymer ?
#
loop_
_entity_poly.entity_id
_entity_poly.type
_entity_poly.pdbx_seq_one_letter_code
_entity_poly.pdbx_strand_id
1 'polypeptide(L)'
;MKRLTLTLLLLASTAMAWAQEIPSYYHEGGYLEKKIEQIKANVAELKSGVTFPYLTDGHWRDNGKHSFPLIQYIGKEVALPFTIYGGDNIFAFGSKESAMEEAEYFLKAMNNYGRVYGVKGNHDITIRNGWHDTGGYTATQELIYDYTTRPIAKYVKGVEGKCYYYWDDKKQDVRYIVLDLFENINTSISWGVNYGITQEQVDWLVGQALKCKNKTLVILTHAPLDPKLGGAKEMRFLHEIFVALQNHKKFSHSEGLKVEADFSESTNTVACIISGHTHRDESSFDRGVLSISTICDAWYNDDPKFKHLPRQRGTINEQAFDIMTINTASRTIKAVRIGQGKDREWSYASSYALRNKKTNYAKRIEKKNTNNDCIEIIIKGRLASFMGGDLNSFRKWVNAQINSNDRKVGNGIEAQAVVEFTISENGDIDPKQVRLLQYSDKGLAKEAMRVIRTSPQWSPAIEDSKPKEVRYTIPISLYHRQ
;
A
#
# COMPACT_ATOMS: atom_id res chain seq x y z
N MET A 1 9.32 51.80 -18.99
CA MET A 1 8.20 50.90 -19.32
C MET A 1 8.54 49.73 -20.28
N LYS A 2 9.58 49.81 -21.14
CA LYS A 2 9.92 48.72 -22.08
C LYS A 2 10.71 47.53 -21.49
N ARG A 3 11.32 47.67 -20.29
CA ARG A 3 12.06 46.57 -19.66
C ARG A 3 11.21 45.61 -18.80
N LEU A 4 10.04 46.05 -18.32
CA LEU A 4 9.15 45.22 -17.54
C LEU A 4 8.34 44.21 -18.38
N THR A 5 8.04 44.56 -19.62
CA THR A 5 7.28 43.73 -20.56
C THR A 5 8.10 42.57 -21.10
N LEU A 6 9.42 42.73 -21.23
CA LEU A 6 10.29 41.66 -21.73
C LEU A 6 10.55 40.59 -20.69
N THR A 7 10.63 40.97 -19.41
CA THR A 7 10.82 40.04 -18.29
C THR A 7 9.56 39.20 -18.01
N LEU A 8 8.39 39.77 -18.18
CA LEU A 8 7.10 39.05 -18.09
C LEU A 8 6.87 38.06 -19.23
N LEU A 9 7.32 38.38 -20.44
CA LEU A 9 7.27 37.49 -21.61
C LEU A 9 8.29 36.34 -21.47
N LEU A 10 9.47 36.57 -20.92
CA LEU A 10 10.43 35.50 -20.66
C LEU A 10 9.95 34.56 -19.53
N LEU A 11 9.32 35.07 -18.47
CA LEU A 11 8.74 34.27 -17.41
C LEU A 11 7.51 33.47 -17.90
N ALA A 12 6.70 34.02 -18.79
CA ALA A 12 5.59 33.31 -19.39
C ALA A 12 6.06 32.24 -20.39
N SER A 13 7.14 32.47 -21.14
CA SER A 13 7.70 31.48 -22.07
C SER A 13 8.41 30.33 -21.37
N THR A 14 9.03 30.57 -20.21
CA THR A 14 9.64 29.49 -19.39
C THR A 14 8.58 28.67 -18.65
N ALA A 15 7.44 29.25 -18.26
CA ALA A 15 6.34 28.50 -17.65
C ALA A 15 5.57 27.63 -18.66
N MET A 16 5.54 27.98 -19.94
CA MET A 16 4.92 27.17 -20.99
C MET A 16 5.80 26.02 -21.50
N ALA A 17 7.11 26.06 -21.29
CA ALA A 17 8.05 25.06 -21.83
C ALA A 17 8.04 23.72 -21.09
N TRP A 18 7.28 23.56 -19.99
CA TRP A 18 7.30 22.39 -19.13
C TRP A 18 5.97 21.62 -19.02
N ALA A 19 4.93 22.02 -19.73
CA ALA A 19 3.76 21.17 -19.91
C ALA A 19 4.12 20.08 -20.93
N GLN A 20 4.81 19.05 -20.48
CA GLN A 20 5.08 17.89 -21.33
C GLN A 20 3.73 17.29 -21.72
N GLU A 21 3.42 17.26 -23.03
CA GLU A 21 2.18 16.67 -23.51
C GLU A 21 2.15 15.18 -23.14
N ILE A 22 0.97 14.75 -22.71
CA ILE A 22 0.74 13.33 -22.46
C ILE A 22 0.86 12.60 -23.80
N PRO A 23 1.62 11.50 -23.88
CA PRO A 23 1.70 10.72 -25.10
C PRO A 23 0.33 10.30 -25.61
N SER A 24 0.09 10.44 -26.91
CA SER A 24 -1.22 10.21 -27.54
C SER A 24 -1.76 8.80 -27.32
N TYR A 25 -0.89 7.80 -27.17
CA TYR A 25 -1.30 6.42 -26.92
C TYR A 25 -2.09 6.23 -25.61
N TYR A 26 -2.01 7.16 -24.63
CA TYR A 26 -2.84 7.10 -23.44
C TYR A 26 -4.31 7.44 -23.71
N HIS A 27 -4.62 8.11 -24.82
CA HIS A 27 -5.99 8.40 -25.25
C HIS A 27 -6.56 7.35 -26.22
N GLU A 28 -5.71 6.42 -26.71
CA GLU A 28 -6.15 5.37 -27.64
C GLU A 28 -7.23 4.48 -27.00
N GLY A 29 -8.30 4.26 -27.74
CA GLY A 29 -9.45 3.48 -27.25
C GLY A 29 -10.15 4.05 -26.02
N GLY A 30 -9.88 5.32 -25.67
CA GLY A 30 -10.42 5.97 -24.47
C GLY A 30 -9.85 5.38 -23.16
N TYR A 31 -8.60 4.93 -23.18
CA TYR A 31 -8.00 4.26 -22.02
C TYR A 31 -7.96 5.18 -20.79
N LEU A 32 -7.36 6.37 -20.93
CA LEU A 32 -7.17 7.28 -19.80
C LEU A 32 -8.51 7.83 -19.29
N GLU A 33 -9.42 8.13 -20.19
CA GLU A 33 -10.78 8.59 -19.88
C GLU A 33 -11.55 7.55 -19.03
N LYS A 34 -11.49 6.27 -19.43
CA LYS A 34 -12.10 5.17 -18.66
C LYS A 34 -11.49 5.05 -17.25
N LYS A 35 -10.16 5.20 -17.14
CA LYS A 35 -9.47 5.20 -15.84
C LYS A 35 -9.90 6.39 -14.98
N ILE A 36 -10.02 7.57 -15.54
CA ILE A 36 -10.49 8.77 -14.84
C ILE A 36 -11.93 8.57 -14.34
N GLU A 37 -12.84 8.05 -15.17
CA GLU A 37 -14.21 7.75 -14.73
C GLU A 37 -14.26 6.73 -13.59
N GLN A 38 -13.42 5.70 -13.64
CA GLN A 38 -13.29 4.73 -12.55
C GLN A 38 -12.78 5.39 -11.25
N ILE A 39 -11.80 6.29 -11.34
CA ILE A 39 -11.30 7.05 -10.19
C ILE A 39 -12.40 7.95 -9.64
N LYS A 40 -13.13 8.68 -10.50
CA LYS A 40 -14.27 9.51 -10.10
C LYS A 40 -15.34 8.70 -9.36
N ALA A 41 -15.65 7.49 -9.85
CA ALA A 41 -16.59 6.59 -9.19
C ALA A 41 -16.10 6.20 -7.78
N ASN A 42 -14.81 5.85 -7.64
CA ASN A 42 -14.24 5.55 -6.33
C ASN A 42 -14.28 6.74 -5.37
N VAL A 43 -14.03 7.95 -5.87
CA VAL A 43 -14.13 9.20 -5.08
C VAL A 43 -15.56 9.48 -4.67
N ALA A 44 -16.54 9.24 -5.54
CA ALA A 44 -17.96 9.45 -5.25
C ALA A 44 -18.49 8.52 -4.16
N GLU A 45 -17.88 7.34 -3.98
CA GLU A 45 -18.21 6.41 -2.89
C GLU A 45 -17.65 6.84 -1.52
N LEU A 46 -16.75 7.84 -1.48
CA LEU A 46 -16.11 8.26 -0.23
C LEU A 46 -17.08 9.05 0.65
N LYS A 47 -17.46 8.48 1.78
CA LYS A 47 -18.03 9.24 2.90
C LYS A 47 -16.94 9.89 3.75
N SER A 48 -15.80 9.25 3.84
CA SER A 48 -14.59 9.71 4.51
C SER A 48 -13.39 8.96 3.91
N GLY A 49 -12.31 9.67 3.62
CA GLY A 49 -11.13 9.05 3.03
C GLY A 49 -10.38 9.99 2.10
N VAL A 50 -9.44 9.47 1.36
CA VAL A 50 -8.52 10.25 0.53
C VAL A 50 -8.17 9.48 -0.74
N THR A 51 -7.96 10.23 -1.82
CA THR A 51 -7.45 9.71 -3.09
C THR A 51 -6.14 10.41 -3.43
N PHE A 52 -5.11 9.64 -3.75
CA PHE A 52 -3.78 10.16 -4.08
C PHE A 52 -3.03 9.23 -5.04
N PRO A 53 -2.14 9.74 -5.89
CA PRO A 53 -1.22 8.94 -6.68
C PRO A 53 -0.12 8.34 -5.79
N TYR A 54 0.22 7.08 -6.04
CA TYR A 54 1.38 6.40 -5.49
C TYR A 54 2.20 5.80 -6.63
N LEU A 55 3.46 6.19 -6.71
CA LEU A 55 4.44 5.62 -7.62
C LEU A 55 5.74 5.35 -6.85
N THR A 56 6.56 4.43 -7.34
CA THR A 56 7.80 4.01 -6.67
C THR A 56 8.79 3.46 -7.68
N ASP A 57 10.07 3.40 -7.31
CA ASP A 57 11.11 2.77 -8.12
C ASP A 57 11.13 3.32 -9.56
N GLY A 58 10.97 4.62 -9.70
CA GLY A 58 11.05 5.30 -10.99
C GLY A 58 12.47 5.38 -11.51
N HIS A 59 13.44 5.31 -10.60
CA HIS A 59 14.88 5.40 -10.89
C HIS A 59 15.23 6.49 -11.88
N TRP A 60 14.39 7.48 -11.93
CA TRP A 60 14.40 8.59 -12.85
C TRP A 60 14.79 8.23 -14.31
N ARG A 61 14.25 7.12 -14.79
CA ARG A 61 14.42 6.67 -16.16
C ARG A 61 13.61 7.55 -17.13
N ASP A 62 13.86 7.41 -18.42
CA ASP A 62 13.19 8.18 -19.47
C ASP A 62 11.66 8.17 -19.36
N ASN A 63 11.06 7.06 -18.96
CA ASN A 63 9.62 6.95 -18.81
C ASN A 63 9.07 7.75 -17.62
N GLY A 64 9.85 8.01 -16.58
CA GLY A 64 9.44 8.86 -15.45
C GLY A 64 9.00 10.25 -15.87
N LYS A 65 9.48 10.72 -17.00
CA LYS A 65 9.05 12.00 -17.61
C LYS A 65 7.56 12.05 -17.93
N HIS A 66 6.88 10.92 -18.09
CA HIS A 66 5.46 10.86 -18.41
C HIS A 66 4.57 10.68 -17.19
N SER A 67 5.09 10.15 -16.10
CA SER A 67 4.28 9.81 -14.91
C SER A 67 3.71 11.05 -14.22
N PHE A 68 4.51 12.09 -13.96
CA PHE A 68 4.02 13.33 -13.38
C PHE A 68 3.04 14.09 -14.27
N PRO A 69 3.28 14.26 -15.59
CA PRO A 69 2.28 14.81 -16.50
C PRO A 69 0.95 14.07 -16.51
N LEU A 70 0.97 12.72 -16.46
CA LEU A 70 -0.24 11.92 -16.35
C LEU A 70 -0.98 12.18 -15.04
N ILE A 71 -0.26 12.22 -13.92
CA ILE A 71 -0.82 12.56 -12.61
C ILE A 71 -1.46 13.97 -12.65
N GLN A 72 -0.79 14.94 -13.27
CA GLN A 72 -1.32 16.29 -13.41
C GLN A 72 -2.59 16.33 -14.27
N TYR A 73 -2.60 15.55 -15.35
CA TYR A 73 -3.78 15.45 -16.22
C TYR A 73 -4.97 14.87 -15.46
N ILE A 74 -4.78 13.75 -14.77
CA ILE A 74 -5.82 13.15 -13.93
C ILE A 74 -6.27 14.14 -12.84
N GLY A 75 -5.34 14.90 -12.28
CA GLY A 75 -5.58 15.91 -11.26
C GLY A 75 -6.44 17.11 -11.70
N LYS A 76 -6.63 17.33 -13.02
CA LYS A 76 -7.60 18.31 -13.54
C LYS A 76 -9.05 17.85 -13.37
N GLU A 77 -9.26 16.54 -13.39
CA GLU A 77 -10.57 15.90 -13.34
C GLU A 77 -10.93 15.38 -11.94
N VAL A 78 -9.93 15.07 -11.13
CA VAL A 78 -10.11 14.52 -9.80
C VAL A 78 -9.20 15.28 -8.82
N ALA A 79 -9.73 15.66 -7.66
CA ALA A 79 -8.92 16.30 -6.61
C ALA A 79 -7.88 15.34 -6.06
N LEU A 80 -6.61 15.56 -6.41
CA LEU A 80 -5.44 14.83 -5.93
C LEU A 80 -4.61 15.76 -5.03
N PRO A 81 -4.79 15.71 -3.69
CA PRO A 81 -4.21 16.70 -2.78
C PRO A 81 -2.69 16.65 -2.69
N PHE A 82 -2.09 15.54 -3.02
CA PHE A 82 -0.65 15.28 -3.03
C PHE A 82 -0.35 13.99 -3.80
N THR A 83 0.93 13.79 -4.08
CA THR A 83 1.48 12.52 -4.63
C THR A 83 2.42 11.90 -3.60
N ILE A 84 2.48 10.59 -3.52
CA ILE A 84 3.48 9.85 -2.75
C ILE A 84 4.45 9.19 -3.72
N TYR A 85 5.74 9.40 -3.50
CA TYR A 85 6.81 8.74 -4.23
C TYR A 85 7.54 7.78 -3.30
N GLY A 86 7.42 6.48 -3.56
CA GLY A 86 7.74 5.38 -2.65
C GLY A 86 9.22 5.01 -2.54
N GLY A 87 10.15 5.84 -3.01
CA GLY A 87 11.59 5.61 -2.94
C GLY A 87 12.21 5.14 -4.24
N ASP A 88 13.54 5.02 -4.26
CA ASP A 88 14.35 4.82 -5.46
C ASP A 88 14.02 5.88 -6.51
N ASN A 89 14.19 7.14 -6.05
CA ASN A 89 13.84 8.33 -6.84
C ASN A 89 14.81 8.53 -7.99
N ILE A 90 16.10 8.21 -7.78
CA ILE A 90 17.16 8.30 -8.77
C ILE A 90 17.71 6.92 -9.12
N PHE A 91 18.42 6.84 -10.24
CA PHE A 91 18.91 5.55 -10.73
C PHE A 91 20.21 5.08 -10.07
N ALA A 92 21.06 6.01 -9.68
CA ALA A 92 22.31 5.77 -8.97
C ALA A 92 23.38 4.93 -9.69
N PHE A 93 23.33 4.79 -11.01
CA PHE A 93 24.30 4.05 -11.83
C PHE A 93 25.12 4.93 -12.78
N GLY A 94 25.23 6.20 -12.48
CA GLY A 94 26.04 7.15 -13.23
C GLY A 94 27.20 7.69 -12.40
N SER A 95 27.84 8.74 -12.91
CA SER A 95 28.77 9.54 -12.14
C SER A 95 28.06 10.32 -11.05
N LYS A 96 28.80 10.92 -10.13
CA LYS A 96 28.26 11.85 -9.13
C LYS A 96 27.46 12.97 -9.80
N GLU A 97 28.00 13.51 -10.88
CA GLU A 97 27.38 14.58 -11.65
C GLU A 97 26.04 14.14 -12.22
N SER A 98 25.95 12.94 -12.82
CA SER A 98 24.70 12.37 -13.33
C SER A 98 23.66 12.22 -12.23
N ALA A 99 24.03 11.72 -11.07
CA ALA A 99 23.11 11.57 -9.96
C ALA A 99 22.63 12.91 -9.39
N MET A 100 23.48 13.92 -9.38
CA MET A 100 23.10 15.28 -8.99
C MET A 100 22.10 15.87 -9.98
N GLU A 101 22.30 15.65 -11.29
CA GLU A 101 21.38 16.06 -12.34
C GLU A 101 20.01 15.35 -12.19
N GLU A 102 20.02 14.05 -11.91
CA GLU A 102 18.81 13.27 -11.65
C GLU A 102 18.05 13.80 -10.43
N ALA A 103 18.75 14.07 -9.32
CA ALA A 103 18.15 14.61 -8.11
C ALA A 103 17.58 16.03 -8.35
N GLU A 104 18.28 16.88 -9.08
CA GLU A 104 17.81 18.22 -9.45
C GLU A 104 16.57 18.16 -10.34
N TYR A 105 16.56 17.25 -11.30
CA TYR A 105 15.41 17.05 -12.17
C TYR A 105 14.20 16.51 -11.40
N PHE A 106 14.40 15.54 -10.51
CA PHE A 106 13.36 15.04 -9.62
C PHE A 106 12.78 16.16 -8.74
N LEU A 107 13.65 16.99 -8.16
CA LEU A 107 13.23 18.14 -7.36
C LEU A 107 12.41 19.15 -8.15
N LYS A 108 12.81 19.44 -9.40
CA LYS A 108 12.05 20.28 -10.31
C LYS A 108 10.67 19.69 -10.61
N ALA A 109 10.59 18.38 -10.86
CA ALA A 109 9.33 17.69 -11.07
C ALA A 109 8.42 17.79 -9.85
N MET A 110 8.93 17.55 -8.65
CA MET A 110 8.18 17.71 -7.41
C MET A 110 7.60 19.12 -7.27
N ASN A 111 8.37 20.16 -7.58
CA ASN A 111 7.93 21.55 -7.47
C ASN A 111 6.89 21.92 -8.52
N ASN A 112 6.97 21.34 -9.73
CA ASN A 112 6.08 21.68 -10.84
C ASN A 112 4.72 20.95 -10.77
N TYR A 113 4.67 19.75 -10.23
CA TYR A 113 3.49 18.89 -10.24
C TYR A 113 2.76 18.80 -8.90
N GLY A 114 2.99 19.76 -8.03
CA GLY A 114 2.29 19.88 -6.75
C GLY A 114 3.10 19.32 -5.59
N ARG A 115 2.41 18.94 -4.52
CA ARG A 115 3.04 18.43 -3.32
C ARG A 115 3.36 16.94 -3.48
N VAL A 116 4.63 16.60 -3.40
CA VAL A 116 5.11 15.22 -3.45
C VAL A 116 5.77 14.86 -2.11
N TYR A 117 5.31 13.79 -1.49
CA TYR A 117 5.90 13.21 -0.29
C TYR A 117 6.84 12.08 -0.69
N GLY A 118 8.14 12.30 -0.56
CA GLY A 118 9.18 11.36 -0.98
C GLY A 118 9.58 10.41 0.15
N VAL A 119 9.72 9.15 -0.19
CA VAL A 119 10.35 8.13 0.65
C VAL A 119 11.79 7.94 0.16
N LYS A 120 12.74 7.67 1.06
CA LYS A 120 14.10 7.34 0.67
C LYS A 120 14.21 5.85 0.35
N GLY A 121 14.77 5.53 -0.81
CA GLY A 121 15.10 4.17 -1.23
C GLY A 121 16.59 3.87 -1.17
N ASN A 122 16.98 2.64 -1.48
CA ASN A 122 18.38 2.21 -1.44
C ASN A 122 19.21 2.79 -2.61
N HIS A 123 18.61 3.01 -3.77
CA HIS A 123 19.28 3.65 -4.89
C HIS A 123 19.54 5.14 -4.64
N ASP A 124 18.78 5.78 -3.78
CA ASP A 124 19.00 7.18 -3.40
C ASP A 124 20.31 7.39 -2.62
N ILE A 125 20.85 6.32 -2.03
CA ILE A 125 22.07 6.38 -1.20
C ILE A 125 23.33 6.16 -2.00
N THR A 126 23.29 5.26 -2.98
CA THR A 126 24.50 4.74 -3.63
C THR A 126 24.54 5.12 -5.08
N ILE A 127 25.51 5.94 -5.43
CA ILE A 127 25.81 6.32 -6.80
C ILE A 127 27.01 5.50 -7.25
N ARG A 128 26.85 4.69 -8.30
CA ARG A 128 27.88 3.82 -8.86
C ARG A 128 28.24 4.23 -10.27
N ASN A 129 29.52 4.12 -10.61
CA ASN A 129 30.02 4.30 -11.98
C ASN A 129 29.80 3.04 -12.85
N GLY A 130 28.56 2.55 -12.90
CA GLY A 130 28.18 1.36 -13.67
C GLY A 130 28.01 0.07 -12.85
N TRP A 131 27.61 -1.00 -13.51
CA TRP A 131 27.17 -2.26 -12.88
C TRP A 131 28.27 -3.02 -12.13
N HIS A 132 29.54 -2.78 -12.45
CA HIS A 132 30.69 -3.51 -11.90
C HIS A 132 31.60 -2.65 -11.04
N ASP A 133 31.30 -1.38 -10.88
CA ASP A 133 32.16 -0.47 -10.11
C ASP A 133 31.81 -0.48 -8.63
N THR A 134 32.78 -0.88 -7.81
CA THR A 134 32.68 -0.85 -6.33
C THR A 134 33.13 0.49 -5.74
N GLY A 135 33.64 1.40 -6.55
CA GLY A 135 34.18 2.71 -6.17
C GLY A 135 33.16 3.85 -6.22
N GLY A 136 31.85 3.54 -6.23
CA GLY A 136 30.80 4.55 -6.37
C GLY A 136 30.73 5.55 -5.24
N TYR A 137 30.21 6.73 -5.55
CA TYR A 137 29.90 7.78 -4.61
C TYR A 137 28.71 7.40 -3.73
N THR A 138 28.82 7.60 -2.43
CA THR A 138 27.70 7.51 -1.51
C THR A 138 27.11 8.88 -1.31
N ALA A 139 25.82 9.07 -1.61
CA ALA A 139 25.13 10.32 -1.37
C ALA A 139 25.10 10.62 0.13
N THR A 140 25.35 11.88 0.50
CA THR A 140 25.22 12.29 1.89
C THR A 140 23.76 12.30 2.32
N GLN A 141 23.50 12.08 3.59
CA GLN A 141 22.16 12.20 4.17
C GLN A 141 21.55 13.60 3.90
N GLU A 142 22.38 14.64 3.93
CA GLU A 142 21.96 16.01 3.64
C GLU A 142 21.46 16.15 2.19
N LEU A 143 22.21 15.63 1.22
CA LEU A 143 21.80 15.66 -0.18
C LEU A 143 20.45 14.97 -0.39
N ILE A 144 20.28 13.77 0.19
CA ILE A 144 19.04 13.02 0.07
C ILE A 144 17.88 13.76 0.72
N TYR A 145 18.10 14.32 1.89
CA TYR A 145 17.12 15.17 2.57
C TYR A 145 16.71 16.37 1.72
N ASP A 146 17.67 17.00 1.03
CA ASP A 146 17.45 18.20 0.24
C ASP A 146 16.49 17.99 -0.93
N TYR A 147 16.50 16.82 -1.54
CA TYR A 147 15.58 16.57 -2.65
C TYR A 147 14.35 15.74 -2.26
N THR A 148 14.35 15.01 -1.16
CA THR A 148 13.19 14.21 -0.73
C THR A 148 12.28 14.91 0.27
N THR A 149 12.88 15.52 1.31
CA THR A 149 12.13 15.97 2.50
C THR A 149 12.12 17.49 2.68
N ARG A 150 13.24 18.18 2.40
CA ARG A 150 13.31 19.65 2.55
C ARG A 150 12.20 20.40 1.80
N PRO A 151 11.79 20.02 0.56
CA PRO A 151 10.74 20.73 -0.17
C PRO A 151 9.38 20.72 0.53
N ILE A 152 9.14 19.70 1.36
CA ILE A 152 7.90 19.51 2.09
C ILE A 152 8.01 19.75 3.60
N ALA A 153 9.17 20.14 4.10
CA ALA A 153 9.46 20.27 5.55
C ALA A 153 8.40 21.09 6.31
N LYS A 154 7.86 22.15 5.71
CA LYS A 154 6.79 22.97 6.32
C LYS A 154 5.44 22.27 6.48
N TYR A 155 5.22 21.14 5.82
CA TYR A 155 3.96 20.39 5.83
C TYR A 155 4.02 19.13 6.70
N VAL A 156 5.19 18.72 7.13
CA VAL A 156 5.44 17.47 7.83
C VAL A 156 5.98 17.70 9.24
N LYS A 157 5.98 16.65 10.05
CA LYS A 157 6.60 16.60 11.36
C LYS A 157 7.61 15.47 11.36
N GLY A 158 8.86 15.80 11.37
CA GLY A 158 10.01 14.90 11.41
C GLY A 158 11.16 15.56 12.14
N VAL A 159 12.34 14.98 12.04
CA VAL A 159 13.59 15.54 12.55
C VAL A 159 14.33 16.21 11.39
N GLU A 160 14.83 17.41 11.59
CA GLU A 160 15.57 18.14 10.55
C GLU A 160 16.78 17.33 10.07
N GLY A 161 17.00 17.30 8.76
CA GLY A 161 18.06 16.50 8.14
C GLY A 161 17.78 15.01 8.03
N LYS A 162 16.64 14.54 8.51
CA LYS A 162 16.20 13.13 8.44
C LYS A 162 15.13 12.91 7.39
N CYS A 163 15.08 11.70 6.83
CA CYS A 163 14.10 11.33 5.79
C CYS A 163 12.89 10.56 6.34
N TYR A 164 12.70 10.53 7.66
CA TYR A 164 11.50 10.01 8.30
C TYR A 164 10.65 11.14 8.87
N TYR A 165 9.35 11.05 8.66
CA TYR A 165 8.40 12.09 9.05
C TYR A 165 6.97 11.59 9.04
N TYR A 166 6.03 12.37 9.58
CA TYR A 166 4.61 12.14 9.40
C TYR A 166 3.86 13.43 9.08
N TRP A 167 2.67 13.28 8.49
CA TRP A 167 1.70 14.36 8.36
C TRP A 167 0.28 13.85 8.58
N ASP A 168 -0.60 14.76 8.91
CA ASP A 168 -2.02 14.49 9.12
C ASP A 168 -2.86 15.11 8.02
N ASP A 169 -3.73 14.31 7.41
CA ASP A 169 -4.93 14.83 6.80
C ASP A 169 -5.97 15.01 7.92
N LYS A 170 -6.10 16.27 8.38
CA LYS A 170 -6.98 16.60 9.52
C LYS A 170 -8.46 16.43 9.19
N LYS A 171 -8.85 16.57 7.91
CA LYS A 171 -10.25 16.45 7.47
C LYS A 171 -10.71 15.00 7.48
N GLN A 172 -9.81 14.07 7.18
CA GLN A 172 -10.12 12.66 7.01
C GLN A 172 -9.65 11.78 8.18
N ASP A 173 -9.05 12.36 9.20
CA ASP A 173 -8.45 11.64 10.33
C ASP A 173 -7.43 10.56 9.91
N VAL A 174 -6.71 10.83 8.82
CA VAL A 174 -5.63 9.97 8.31
C VAL A 174 -4.28 10.55 8.70
N ARG A 175 -3.41 9.70 9.22
CA ARG A 175 -1.98 9.99 9.44
C ARG A 175 -1.14 9.11 8.53
N TYR A 176 -0.24 9.75 7.81
CA TYR A 176 0.78 9.10 7.00
C TYR A 176 2.09 9.15 7.76
N ILE A 177 2.80 8.02 7.83
CA ILE A 177 4.08 7.88 8.53
C ILE A 177 5.09 7.32 7.53
N VAL A 178 6.11 8.08 7.23
CA VAL A 178 7.25 7.67 6.38
C VAL A 178 8.38 7.21 7.29
N LEU A 179 8.93 6.04 7.02
CA LEU A 179 10.11 5.49 7.67
C LEU A 179 11.28 5.44 6.69
N ASP A 180 12.46 5.80 7.18
CA ASP A 180 13.73 5.67 6.47
C ASP A 180 14.40 4.34 6.88
N LEU A 181 14.33 3.34 6.03
CA LEU A 181 14.93 2.03 6.29
C LEU A 181 16.43 1.96 5.95
N PHE A 182 17.02 3.08 5.54
CA PHE A 182 18.39 3.16 5.04
C PHE A 182 19.17 4.28 5.74
N GLU A 183 18.89 4.54 7.02
CA GLU A 183 19.58 5.57 7.80
C GLU A 183 21.07 5.28 8.01
N ASN A 184 21.38 4.00 8.23
CA ASN A 184 22.77 3.58 8.41
C ASN A 184 23.45 3.39 7.06
N ILE A 185 23.98 4.48 6.53
CA ILE A 185 24.75 4.49 5.29
C ILE A 185 26.16 3.92 5.56
N ASN A 186 26.27 2.63 5.85
CA ASN A 186 27.57 1.97 5.91
C ASN A 186 28.01 1.54 4.52
N THR A 187 29.12 2.06 4.08
CA THR A 187 29.61 2.19 2.73
C THR A 187 30.18 0.92 2.09
N SER A 188 30.21 -0.22 2.75
CA SER A 188 30.68 -1.47 2.14
C SER A 188 29.54 -2.11 1.34
N ILE A 189 29.37 -1.68 0.11
CA ILE A 189 28.32 -2.18 -0.73
C ILE A 189 28.85 -3.31 -1.60
N SER A 190 28.61 -4.52 -1.12
CA SER A 190 28.30 -5.61 -2.02
C SER A 190 26.85 -5.40 -2.53
N TRP A 191 26.39 -6.10 -3.53
CA TRP A 191 25.02 -6.05 -4.08
C TRP A 191 23.89 -6.25 -3.05
N GLY A 192 24.21 -6.25 -1.75
CA GLY A 192 23.26 -6.34 -0.65
C GLY A 192 22.71 -4.96 -0.30
N VAL A 193 21.40 -4.89 -0.14
CA VAL A 193 20.74 -3.73 0.44
C VAL A 193 21.08 -3.73 1.93
N ASN A 194 21.79 -2.71 2.39
CA ASN A 194 22.07 -2.53 3.82
C ASN A 194 20.88 -1.79 4.44
N TYR A 195 19.97 -2.54 5.01
CA TYR A 195 18.93 -1.95 5.87
C TYR A 195 19.54 -1.47 7.17
N GLY A 196 19.11 -0.30 7.61
CA GLY A 196 19.54 0.26 8.87
C GLY A 196 18.60 1.36 9.33
N ILE A 197 18.17 1.24 10.56
CA ILE A 197 17.36 2.24 11.26
C ILE A 197 18.07 2.59 12.56
N THR A 198 17.98 3.84 12.99
CA THR A 198 18.60 4.29 14.23
C THR A 198 17.65 4.17 15.43
N GLN A 199 18.21 4.12 16.65
CA GLN A 199 17.41 4.20 17.87
C GLN A 199 16.60 5.50 17.92
N GLU A 200 17.17 6.60 17.43
CA GLU A 200 16.49 7.90 17.35
C GLU A 200 15.19 7.81 16.54
N GLN A 201 15.21 7.15 15.37
CA GLN A 201 14.00 6.98 14.56
C GLN A 201 12.97 6.08 15.25
N VAL A 202 13.40 5.03 15.92
CA VAL A 202 12.50 4.13 16.66
C VAL A 202 11.84 4.87 17.82
N ASP A 203 12.61 5.65 18.58
CA ASP A 203 12.10 6.47 19.68
C ASP A 203 11.12 7.54 19.18
N TRP A 204 11.44 8.18 18.04
CA TRP A 204 10.55 9.13 17.38
C TRP A 204 9.25 8.43 16.90
N LEU A 205 9.35 7.22 16.30
CA LEU A 205 8.19 6.48 15.83
C LEU A 205 7.22 6.22 17.00
N VAL A 206 7.71 5.63 18.06
CA VAL A 206 6.88 5.25 19.23
C VAL A 206 6.51 6.45 20.07
N GLY A 207 7.46 7.38 20.30
CA GLY A 207 7.29 8.52 21.17
C GLY A 207 6.54 9.70 20.58
N GLN A 208 6.50 9.83 19.24
CA GLN A 208 5.87 10.97 18.55
C GLN A 208 4.89 10.52 17.44
N ALA A 209 5.35 9.76 16.44
CA ALA A 209 4.54 9.48 15.27
C ALA A 209 3.30 8.63 15.59
N LEU A 210 3.41 7.67 16.51
CA LEU A 210 2.31 6.82 16.98
C LEU A 210 1.51 7.43 18.13
N LYS A 211 1.96 8.55 18.73
CA LYS A 211 1.24 9.28 19.80
C LYS A 211 0.09 10.12 19.23
N CYS A 212 -0.91 9.43 18.70
CA CYS A 212 -2.13 10.05 18.20
C CYS A 212 -3.35 9.24 18.64
N LYS A 213 -4.55 9.81 18.43
CA LYS A 213 -5.82 9.17 18.80
C LYS A 213 -6.80 9.25 17.65
N ASN A 214 -7.56 8.18 17.45
CA ASN A 214 -8.63 8.07 16.44
C ASN A 214 -8.15 8.30 15.01
N LYS A 215 -6.91 7.92 14.68
CA LYS A 215 -6.37 8.06 13.35
C LYS A 215 -6.37 6.75 12.59
N THR A 216 -6.63 6.84 11.31
CA THR A 216 -6.29 5.81 10.34
C THR A 216 -4.83 6.03 9.92
N LEU A 217 -3.98 5.03 10.12
CA LEU A 217 -2.55 5.12 9.86
C LEU A 217 -2.22 4.47 8.52
N VAL A 218 -1.50 5.19 7.69
CA VAL A 218 -0.89 4.71 6.44
C VAL A 218 0.60 4.80 6.62
N ILE A 219 1.27 3.67 6.57
CA ILE A 219 2.71 3.58 6.77
C ILE A 219 3.36 3.45 5.39
N LEU A 220 4.40 4.23 5.16
CA LEU A 220 5.13 4.33 3.90
C LEU A 220 6.59 3.97 4.14
N THR A 221 7.05 2.95 3.44
CA THR A 221 8.44 2.51 3.46
C THR A 221 8.87 2.21 2.04
N HIS A 222 10.16 2.33 1.73
CA HIS A 222 10.59 1.89 0.41
C HIS A 222 10.57 0.36 0.31
N ALA A 223 11.26 -0.34 1.20
CA ALA A 223 11.24 -1.80 1.22
C ALA A 223 10.09 -2.33 2.10
N PRO A 224 9.53 -3.51 1.79
CA PRO A 224 8.51 -4.14 2.62
C PRO A 224 9.01 -4.42 4.04
N LEU A 225 8.13 -4.21 5.04
CA LEU A 225 8.39 -4.63 6.42
C LEU A 225 7.96 -6.07 6.69
N ASP A 226 7.00 -6.58 5.90
CA ASP A 226 6.56 -7.96 6.00
C ASP A 226 7.52 -8.89 5.27
N PRO A 227 8.15 -9.87 5.96
CA PRO A 227 9.06 -10.83 5.33
C PRO A 227 8.42 -11.64 4.20
N LYS A 228 7.11 -11.82 4.19
CA LYS A 228 6.38 -12.52 3.13
C LYS A 228 6.43 -11.79 1.79
N LEU A 229 6.67 -10.48 1.81
CA LEU A 229 6.81 -9.64 0.62
C LEU A 229 8.28 -9.35 0.27
N GLY A 230 9.22 -10.10 0.83
CA GLY A 230 10.66 -9.89 0.61
C GLY A 230 11.29 -8.86 1.54
N GLY A 231 10.60 -8.49 2.62
CA GLY A 231 11.14 -7.60 3.64
C GLY A 231 12.36 -8.18 4.36
N ALA A 232 13.28 -7.32 4.78
CA ALA A 232 14.45 -7.72 5.54
C ALA A 232 14.06 -8.29 6.91
N LYS A 233 14.69 -9.40 7.28
CA LYS A 233 14.43 -10.04 8.59
C LYS A 233 14.74 -9.10 9.74
N GLU A 234 15.77 -8.30 9.60
CA GLU A 234 16.24 -7.31 10.58
C GLU A 234 15.21 -6.22 10.85
N MET A 235 14.36 -5.90 9.86
CA MET A 235 13.31 -4.89 9.96
C MET A 235 11.96 -5.44 10.42
N ARG A 236 11.86 -6.75 10.65
CA ARG A 236 10.62 -7.40 11.06
C ARG A 236 10.03 -6.80 12.35
N PHE A 237 10.85 -6.35 13.28
CA PHE A 237 10.37 -5.77 14.53
C PHE A 237 9.51 -4.50 14.28
N LEU A 238 9.77 -3.74 13.21
CA LEU A 238 8.91 -2.60 12.83
C LEU A 238 7.52 -3.07 12.42
N HIS A 239 7.42 -4.14 11.65
CA HIS A 239 6.12 -4.74 11.32
C HIS A 239 5.38 -5.19 12.60
N GLU A 240 6.10 -5.80 13.55
CA GLU A 240 5.52 -6.24 14.82
C GLU A 240 5.02 -5.08 15.69
N ILE A 241 5.65 -3.88 15.63
CA ILE A 241 5.13 -2.67 16.28
C ILE A 241 3.73 -2.35 15.75
N PHE A 242 3.52 -2.36 14.43
CA PHE A 242 2.22 -2.08 13.83
C PHE A 242 1.21 -3.17 14.11
N VAL A 243 1.65 -4.44 14.15
CA VAL A 243 0.80 -5.56 14.59
C VAL A 243 0.36 -5.39 16.03
N ALA A 244 1.26 -5.02 16.94
CA ALA A 244 0.93 -4.79 18.34
C ALA A 244 -0.04 -3.61 18.51
N LEU A 245 0.20 -2.51 17.79
CA LEU A 245 -0.70 -1.36 17.78
C LEU A 245 -2.09 -1.72 17.26
N GLN A 246 -2.18 -2.43 16.14
CA GLN A 246 -3.44 -2.87 15.55
C GLN A 246 -4.24 -3.79 16.48
N ASN A 247 -3.56 -4.59 17.28
CA ASN A 247 -4.16 -5.56 18.21
C ASN A 247 -4.26 -5.07 19.66
N HIS A 248 -3.98 -3.78 19.92
CA HIS A 248 -4.05 -3.17 21.26
C HIS A 248 -3.20 -3.93 22.29
N LYS A 249 -1.94 -4.23 21.95
CA LYS A 249 -1.00 -4.99 22.79
C LYS A 249 0.21 -4.15 23.19
N LYS A 250 0.86 -4.61 24.24
CA LYS A 250 2.22 -4.18 24.55
C LYS A 250 3.19 -4.82 23.57
N PHE A 251 4.25 -4.11 23.28
CA PHE A 251 5.35 -4.57 22.45
C PHE A 251 6.68 -4.25 23.14
N SER A 252 7.60 -5.21 23.11
CA SER A 252 8.97 -5.02 23.54
C SER A 252 9.93 -5.71 22.58
N HIS A 253 11.07 -5.10 22.34
CA HIS A 253 12.16 -5.62 21.52
C HIS A 253 13.48 -5.13 22.10
N SER A 254 14.51 -5.99 22.11
CA SER A 254 15.81 -5.69 22.74
C SER A 254 17.01 -6.23 21.95
N GLU A 255 16.78 -6.81 20.76
CA GLU A 255 17.86 -7.31 19.91
C GLU A 255 18.40 -6.16 19.05
N GLY A 256 19.54 -5.59 19.46
CA GLY A 256 20.17 -4.44 18.80
C GLY A 256 19.52 -3.12 19.17
N LEU A 257 18.30 -2.87 18.72
CA LEU A 257 17.51 -1.69 19.07
C LEU A 257 16.54 -2.01 20.21
N LYS A 258 16.25 -1.00 21.04
CA LYS A 258 15.36 -1.17 22.19
C LYS A 258 14.03 -0.48 21.94
N VAL A 259 12.94 -1.21 22.11
CA VAL A 259 11.58 -0.69 21.98
C VAL A 259 10.72 -1.21 23.12
N GLU A 260 10.07 -0.29 23.82
CA GLU A 260 8.98 -0.61 24.73
C GLU A 260 7.79 0.30 24.40
N ALA A 261 6.67 -0.30 24.11
CA ALA A 261 5.45 0.43 23.77
C ALA A 261 4.22 -0.27 24.35
N ASP A 262 3.30 0.54 24.85
CA ASP A 262 2.00 0.06 25.32
C ASP A 262 0.90 0.66 24.43
N PHE A 263 0.29 -0.18 23.60
CA PHE A 263 -0.80 0.19 22.71
C PHE A 263 -2.17 -0.28 23.23
N SER A 264 -2.28 -0.74 24.48
CA SER A 264 -3.52 -1.27 25.06
C SER A 264 -4.69 -0.30 24.93
N GLU A 265 -4.44 0.99 25.09
CA GLU A 265 -5.44 2.07 24.99
C GLU A 265 -5.44 2.79 23.64
N SER A 266 -4.77 2.24 22.63
CA SER A 266 -4.74 2.86 21.30
C SER A 266 -6.13 2.84 20.66
N THR A 267 -6.53 3.97 20.07
CA THR A 267 -7.77 4.10 19.29
C THR A 267 -7.47 4.22 17.79
N ASN A 268 -6.23 4.04 17.40
CA ASN A 268 -5.79 4.13 16.01
C ASN A 268 -6.06 2.83 15.25
N THR A 269 -6.12 2.91 13.92
CA THR A 269 -6.27 1.76 13.03
C THR A 269 -5.18 1.82 11.98
N VAL A 270 -4.42 0.74 11.81
CA VAL A 270 -3.50 0.61 10.69
C VAL A 270 -4.31 0.23 9.44
N ALA A 271 -4.32 1.11 8.44
CA ALA A 271 -4.94 0.81 7.16
C ALA A 271 -4.05 -0.11 6.33
N CYS A 272 -2.82 0.32 6.12
CA CYS A 272 -1.86 -0.46 5.36
C CYS A 272 -0.42 0.02 5.59
N ILE A 273 0.52 -0.84 5.19
CA ILE A 273 1.93 -0.50 4.95
C ILE A 273 2.11 -0.60 3.44
N ILE A 274 2.55 0.47 2.78
CA ILE A 274 2.78 0.52 1.33
C ILE A 274 4.27 0.62 1.07
N SER A 275 4.75 -0.18 0.13
CA SER A 275 6.16 -0.24 -0.25
C SER A 275 6.36 -0.48 -1.74
N GLY A 276 7.60 -0.29 -2.22
CA GLY A 276 8.13 -0.64 -3.52
C GLY A 276 9.25 -1.69 -3.43
N HIS A 277 10.44 -1.36 -3.96
CA HIS A 277 11.70 -2.10 -3.83
C HIS A 277 11.72 -3.49 -4.50
N THR A 278 10.71 -4.30 -4.30
CA THR A 278 10.66 -5.66 -4.87
C THR A 278 10.24 -5.68 -6.32
N HIS A 279 9.75 -4.56 -6.84
CA HIS A 279 9.19 -4.40 -8.18
C HIS A 279 8.08 -5.40 -8.50
N ARG A 280 7.23 -5.72 -7.49
CA ARG A 280 6.15 -6.70 -7.62
C ARG A 280 4.86 -6.19 -7.05
N ASP A 281 3.76 -6.48 -7.76
CA ASP A 281 2.41 -6.27 -7.24
C ASP A 281 2.03 -7.43 -6.31
N GLU A 282 2.35 -7.31 -5.06
CA GLU A 282 2.09 -8.32 -4.03
C GLU A 282 1.38 -7.69 -2.82
N SER A 283 0.66 -8.48 -2.08
CA SER A 283 0.09 -8.05 -0.81
C SER A 283 0.02 -9.20 0.17
N SER A 284 0.13 -8.88 1.44
CA SER A 284 -0.04 -9.83 2.52
C SER A 284 -0.94 -9.24 3.61
N PHE A 285 -1.54 -10.10 4.37
CA PHE A 285 -2.34 -9.73 5.52
C PHE A 285 -1.88 -10.53 6.74
N ASP A 286 -1.30 -9.85 7.71
CA ASP A 286 -0.77 -10.50 8.90
C ASP A 286 -1.36 -9.87 10.17
N ARG A 287 -2.09 -10.68 10.94
CA ARG A 287 -2.64 -10.32 12.26
C ARG A 287 -3.31 -8.93 12.30
N GLY A 288 -4.07 -8.60 11.25
CA GLY A 288 -4.82 -7.34 11.16
C GLY A 288 -4.10 -6.22 10.41
N VAL A 289 -2.86 -6.39 10.00
CA VAL A 289 -2.09 -5.43 9.22
C VAL A 289 -2.03 -5.87 7.76
N LEU A 290 -2.45 -4.99 6.86
CA LEU A 290 -2.33 -5.14 5.41
C LEU A 290 -1.01 -4.54 4.96
N SER A 291 -0.20 -5.32 4.25
CA SER A 291 1.02 -4.87 3.58
C SER A 291 0.83 -4.96 2.06
N ILE A 292 1.21 -3.92 1.35
CA ILE A 292 1.07 -3.79 -0.11
C ILE A 292 2.44 -3.44 -0.67
N SER A 293 2.93 -4.23 -1.61
CA SER A 293 4.07 -3.89 -2.46
C SER A 293 3.57 -3.61 -3.87
N THR A 294 4.16 -2.63 -4.55
CA THR A 294 3.75 -2.27 -5.90
C THR A 294 4.90 -2.44 -6.88
N ILE A 295 4.54 -2.66 -8.13
CA ILE A 295 5.51 -2.75 -9.23
C ILE A 295 6.19 -1.40 -9.44
N CYS A 296 7.41 -1.41 -9.94
CA CYS A 296 8.19 -0.21 -10.25
C CYS A 296 7.57 0.61 -11.38
N ASP A 297 7.67 1.93 -11.29
CA ASP A 297 7.31 2.83 -12.40
C ASP A 297 8.36 2.80 -13.52
N ALA A 298 9.62 2.55 -13.18
CA ALA A 298 10.70 2.41 -14.16
C ALA A 298 10.47 1.26 -15.13
N TRP A 299 10.79 1.51 -16.40
CA TRP A 299 10.71 0.51 -17.44
C TRP A 299 12.00 -0.35 -17.49
N TYR A 300 11.85 -1.67 -17.35
CA TYR A 300 12.93 -2.66 -17.35
C TYR A 300 12.61 -3.79 -18.33
N ASN A 301 12.76 -3.53 -19.64
CA ASN A 301 12.46 -4.56 -20.64
C ASN A 301 13.57 -5.58 -20.81
N ASP A 302 14.80 -5.18 -20.53
CA ASP A 302 15.98 -5.97 -20.88
C ASP A 302 16.45 -6.87 -19.74
N ASP A 303 15.93 -6.68 -18.52
CA ASP A 303 16.31 -7.52 -17.38
C ASP A 303 15.52 -8.85 -17.40
N PRO A 304 16.19 -10.01 -17.51
CA PRO A 304 15.54 -11.32 -17.45
C PRO A 304 14.66 -11.54 -16.21
N LYS A 305 15.00 -10.87 -15.11
CA LYS A 305 14.24 -10.89 -13.85
C LYS A 305 12.82 -10.34 -13.98
N PHE A 306 12.60 -9.43 -14.92
CA PHE A 306 11.31 -8.76 -15.14
C PHE A 306 10.60 -9.16 -16.44
N LYS A 307 11.08 -10.21 -17.11
CA LYS A 307 10.46 -10.72 -18.37
C LYS A 307 8.98 -11.08 -18.25
N HIS A 308 8.52 -11.35 -17.05
CA HIS A 308 7.09 -11.64 -16.79
C HIS A 308 6.23 -10.37 -16.73
N LEU A 309 6.83 -9.19 -16.71
CA LEU A 309 6.13 -7.91 -16.75
C LEU A 309 6.20 -7.37 -18.18
N PRO A 310 5.15 -7.52 -19.00
CA PRO A 310 5.17 -7.06 -20.38
C PRO A 310 5.12 -5.53 -20.42
N ARG A 311 6.28 -4.91 -20.33
CA ARG A 311 6.49 -3.45 -20.44
C ARG A 311 6.89 -3.15 -21.87
N GLN A 312 6.22 -2.21 -22.49
CA GLN A 312 6.54 -1.80 -23.85
C GLN A 312 6.56 -0.27 -23.94
N ARG A 313 7.72 0.25 -24.31
CA ARG A 313 7.92 1.68 -24.52
C ARG A 313 7.01 2.20 -25.63
N GLY A 314 6.47 3.39 -25.47
CA GLY A 314 5.56 3.99 -26.45
C GLY A 314 4.16 3.37 -26.46
N THR A 315 3.76 2.72 -25.38
CA THR A 315 2.41 2.17 -25.21
C THR A 315 1.88 2.46 -23.80
N ILE A 316 0.58 2.21 -23.59
CA ILE A 316 -0.06 2.34 -22.27
C ILE A 316 0.61 1.46 -21.18
N ASN A 317 1.44 0.49 -21.56
CA ASN A 317 2.15 -0.37 -20.62
C ASN A 317 3.54 0.17 -20.24
N GLU A 318 3.90 1.36 -20.65
CA GLU A 318 5.19 1.96 -20.34
C GLU A 318 5.30 2.36 -18.87
N GLN A 319 4.32 3.07 -18.33
CA GLN A 319 4.24 3.44 -16.91
C GLN A 319 3.63 2.34 -16.06
N ALA A 320 3.81 2.45 -14.74
CA ALA A 320 3.07 1.66 -13.78
C ALA A 320 2.99 2.38 -12.43
N PHE A 321 1.90 3.08 -12.20
CA PHE A 321 1.61 3.68 -10.91
C PHE A 321 0.13 3.55 -10.57
N ASP A 322 -0.22 3.82 -9.33
CA ASP A 322 -1.56 3.65 -8.81
C ASP A 322 -2.20 4.98 -8.42
N ILE A 323 -3.47 5.13 -8.71
CA ILE A 323 -4.31 6.12 -8.02
C ILE A 323 -5.01 5.37 -6.88
N MET A 324 -4.49 5.59 -5.67
CA MET A 324 -4.95 4.94 -4.45
C MET A 324 -6.15 5.69 -3.87
N THR A 325 -7.20 4.98 -3.52
CA THR A 325 -8.36 5.53 -2.80
C THR A 325 -8.53 4.77 -1.49
N ILE A 326 -8.32 5.44 -0.36
CA ILE A 326 -8.52 4.88 0.98
C ILE A 326 -9.85 5.39 1.52
N ASN A 327 -10.82 4.50 1.65
CA ASN A 327 -12.11 4.79 2.26
C ASN A 327 -12.06 4.40 3.75
N THR A 328 -12.03 5.40 4.63
CA THR A 328 -11.93 5.16 6.07
C THR A 328 -13.25 4.74 6.70
N ALA A 329 -14.38 5.05 6.05
CA ALA A 329 -15.70 4.64 6.52
C ALA A 329 -15.97 3.15 6.25
N SER A 330 -15.73 2.68 5.02
CA SER A 330 -15.88 1.26 4.65
C SER A 330 -14.65 0.41 5.00
N ARG A 331 -13.51 1.04 5.28
CA ARG A 331 -12.21 0.37 5.49
C ARG A 331 -11.75 -0.44 4.29
N THR A 332 -11.87 0.17 3.13
CA THR A 332 -11.40 -0.39 1.86
C THR A 332 -10.32 0.48 1.25
N ILE A 333 -9.44 -0.15 0.50
CA ILE A 333 -8.42 0.50 -0.31
C ILE A 333 -8.60 0.02 -1.73
N LYS A 334 -8.77 0.94 -2.67
CA LYS A 334 -8.81 0.66 -4.11
C LYS A 334 -7.60 1.29 -4.77
N ALA A 335 -6.96 0.56 -5.67
CA ALA A 335 -5.85 1.04 -6.49
C ALA A 335 -6.25 0.93 -7.96
N VAL A 336 -6.45 2.06 -8.61
CA VAL A 336 -6.65 2.13 -10.07
C VAL A 336 -5.28 2.25 -10.70
N ARG A 337 -4.85 1.21 -11.41
CA ARG A 337 -3.56 1.16 -12.09
C ARG A 337 -3.57 2.01 -13.35
N ILE A 338 -2.60 2.90 -13.46
CA ILE A 338 -2.26 3.60 -14.70
C ILE A 338 -1.03 2.92 -15.29
N GLY A 339 -1.18 2.42 -16.50
CA GLY A 339 -0.11 1.66 -17.16
C GLY A 339 -0.18 0.15 -16.93
N GLN A 340 0.99 -0.47 -16.82
CA GLN A 340 1.14 -1.91 -16.69
C GLN A 340 0.63 -2.42 -15.34
N GLY A 341 -0.13 -3.49 -15.35
CA GLY A 341 -0.68 -4.17 -14.18
C GLY A 341 -2.20 -4.15 -14.14
N LYS A 342 -2.75 -4.48 -12.98
CA LYS A 342 -4.20 -4.59 -12.77
C LYS A 342 -4.66 -3.65 -11.66
N ASP A 343 -5.91 -3.24 -11.73
CA ASP A 343 -6.59 -2.61 -10.61
C ASP A 343 -6.71 -3.61 -9.45
N ARG A 344 -6.63 -3.10 -8.22
CA ARG A 344 -6.61 -3.92 -7.01
C ARG A 344 -7.50 -3.30 -5.94
N GLU A 345 -8.05 -4.16 -5.09
CA GLU A 345 -8.89 -3.74 -3.97
C GLU A 345 -8.60 -4.60 -2.74
N TRP A 346 -8.60 -3.99 -1.56
CA TRP A 346 -8.38 -4.63 -0.28
C TRP A 346 -9.33 -4.07 0.78
N SER A 347 -9.60 -4.91 1.78
CA SER A 347 -10.16 -4.46 3.05
C SER A 347 -9.10 -4.49 4.13
N TYR A 348 -9.10 -3.53 5.04
CA TYR A 348 -8.19 -3.46 6.15
C TYR A 348 -8.90 -3.50 7.51
N ALA A 349 -8.14 -3.69 8.60
CA ALA A 349 -8.64 -3.89 9.95
C ALA A 349 -9.67 -5.03 10.02
N SER A 350 -9.20 -6.26 9.75
CA SER A 350 -10.01 -7.47 9.68
C SER A 350 -10.83 -7.74 10.95
N SER A 351 -11.72 -8.72 10.88
CA SER A 351 -12.60 -9.15 11.96
C SER A 351 -11.89 -9.43 13.30
N TYR A 352 -10.62 -9.80 13.27
CA TYR A 352 -9.82 -10.00 14.48
C TYR A 352 -9.50 -8.69 15.19
N ALA A 353 -9.02 -7.70 14.45
CA ALA A 353 -8.78 -6.35 14.99
C ALA A 353 -10.08 -5.65 15.41
N LEU A 354 -11.18 -5.92 14.70
CA LEU A 354 -12.51 -5.43 15.04
C LEU A 354 -13.05 -6.02 16.33
N ARG A 355 -12.78 -7.29 16.66
CA ARG A 355 -13.21 -7.88 17.95
C ARG A 355 -12.57 -7.20 19.15
N ASN A 356 -11.29 -6.86 19.06
CA ASN A 356 -10.60 -6.18 20.15
C ASN A 356 -10.96 -4.69 20.27
N LYS A 357 -11.36 -4.03 19.18
CA LYS A 357 -11.90 -2.66 19.20
C LYS A 357 -13.35 -2.59 19.74
N LYS A 358 -14.18 -3.64 19.57
CA LYS A 358 -15.57 -3.63 20.04
C LYS A 358 -15.69 -3.36 21.53
N THR A 359 -14.77 -3.88 22.36
CA THR A 359 -14.76 -3.62 23.79
C THR A 359 -14.52 -2.16 24.15
N ASN A 360 -13.66 -1.47 23.39
CA ASN A 360 -13.37 -0.05 23.65
C ASN A 360 -14.35 0.89 22.94
N TYR A 361 -14.90 0.48 21.81
CA TYR A 361 -15.89 1.26 21.07
C TYR A 361 -17.27 1.22 21.75
N ALA A 362 -17.67 0.06 22.28
CA ALA A 362 -18.89 -0.10 23.08
C ALA A 362 -18.84 0.74 24.36
N LYS A 363 -17.73 0.72 25.10
CA LYS A 363 -17.52 1.58 26.27
C LYS A 363 -17.55 3.08 25.97
N ARG A 364 -17.22 3.47 24.73
CA ARG A 364 -17.21 4.86 24.29
C ARG A 364 -18.59 5.34 23.82
N ILE A 365 -19.41 4.44 23.26
CA ILE A 365 -20.81 4.73 22.90
C ILE A 365 -21.66 4.89 24.17
N GLU A 366 -21.47 4.03 25.16
CA GLU A 366 -22.17 4.15 26.47
C GLU A 366 -21.87 5.48 27.16
N LYS A 367 -20.70 6.09 26.97
CA LYS A 367 -20.36 7.42 27.52
C LYS A 367 -20.89 8.60 26.68
N LYS A 368 -21.33 8.39 25.42
CA LYS A 368 -21.82 9.44 24.52
C LYS A 368 -23.34 9.54 24.40
N ASN A 369 -24.08 8.55 24.92
CA ASN A 369 -25.55 8.49 24.80
C ASN A 369 -26.30 9.23 25.92
N THR A 370 -25.90 10.47 26.18
CA THR A 370 -26.74 11.38 27.01
C THR A 370 -27.38 12.50 26.19
N ASN A 371 -27.32 12.51 24.86
CA ASN A 371 -28.13 13.44 24.05
C ASN A 371 -28.45 12.81 22.69
N ASN A 372 -29.75 12.83 22.40
CA ASN A 372 -30.45 12.31 21.24
C ASN A 372 -29.89 12.67 19.87
N ASP A 373 -30.12 11.75 18.94
CA ASP A 373 -30.00 11.76 17.47
C ASP A 373 -28.70 11.19 16.90
N CYS A 374 -28.67 9.86 16.81
CA CYS A 374 -27.88 9.15 15.77
C CYS A 374 -28.38 7.71 15.63
N ILE A 375 -28.54 7.28 14.40
CA ILE A 375 -28.91 5.93 13.98
C ILE A 375 -27.95 4.92 14.62
N GLU A 376 -28.45 4.17 15.59
CA GLU A 376 -27.75 3.05 16.20
C GLU A 376 -27.72 1.87 15.23
N ILE A 377 -26.53 1.56 14.71
CA ILE A 377 -26.25 0.19 14.26
C ILE A 377 -25.55 -0.50 15.43
N ILE A 378 -26.33 -0.90 16.43
CA ILE A 378 -25.87 -1.79 17.48
C ILE A 378 -25.93 -3.21 16.91
N ILE A 379 -24.79 -3.71 16.41
CA ILE A 379 -24.67 -5.13 16.15
C ILE A 379 -24.40 -5.82 17.49
N LYS A 380 -25.43 -6.03 18.28
CA LYS A 380 -25.42 -7.02 19.36
C LYS A 380 -25.52 -8.39 18.70
N GLY A 381 -24.37 -9.02 18.36
CA GLY A 381 -24.45 -10.25 17.64
C GLY A 381 -23.16 -11.10 17.73
N ARG A 382 -23.30 -12.36 17.39
CA ARG A 382 -22.21 -13.32 17.21
C ARG A 382 -22.11 -13.66 15.72
N LEU A 383 -20.91 -13.62 15.15
CA LEU A 383 -20.67 -14.10 13.78
C LEU A 383 -20.94 -15.61 13.70
N ALA A 384 -21.32 -16.09 12.51
CA ALA A 384 -21.40 -17.51 12.27
C ALA A 384 -20.05 -18.19 12.54
N SER A 385 -20.07 -19.37 13.16
CA SER A 385 -18.85 -20.12 13.48
C SER A 385 -18.90 -21.53 12.92
N PHE A 386 -17.78 -21.96 12.35
CA PHE A 386 -17.61 -23.29 11.78
C PHE A 386 -16.97 -24.22 12.83
N MET A 387 -17.71 -25.23 13.30
CA MET A 387 -17.25 -26.20 14.31
C MET A 387 -16.58 -25.52 15.52
N GLY A 388 -17.15 -24.39 15.99
CA GLY A 388 -16.59 -23.58 17.06
C GLY A 388 -15.42 -22.65 16.68
N GLY A 389 -14.93 -22.74 15.45
CA GLY A 389 -13.86 -21.91 14.90
C GLY A 389 -14.39 -20.75 14.02
N ASP A 390 -13.47 -20.04 13.43
CA ASP A 390 -13.71 -18.90 12.54
C ASP A 390 -13.70 -19.29 11.04
N LEU A 391 -13.79 -18.30 10.17
CA LEU A 391 -13.73 -18.46 8.72
C LEU A 391 -12.39 -19.09 8.24
N ASN A 392 -11.29 -18.88 8.97
CA ASN A 392 -10.01 -19.52 8.66
C ASN A 392 -10.03 -21.03 8.98
N SER A 393 -10.74 -21.42 10.03
CA SER A 393 -10.97 -22.84 10.35
C SER A 393 -11.74 -23.53 9.23
N PHE A 394 -12.75 -22.86 8.70
CA PHE A 394 -13.47 -23.34 7.52
C PHE A 394 -12.58 -23.42 6.28
N ARG A 395 -11.79 -22.40 6.00
CA ARG A 395 -10.84 -22.41 4.87
C ARG A 395 -9.85 -23.57 4.96
N LYS A 396 -9.32 -23.85 6.15
CA LYS A 396 -8.45 -25.00 6.38
C LYS A 396 -9.18 -26.31 6.11
N TRP A 397 -10.41 -26.41 6.57
CA TRP A 397 -11.25 -27.60 6.33
C TRP A 397 -11.51 -27.76 4.83
N VAL A 398 -11.89 -26.72 4.10
CA VAL A 398 -12.09 -26.77 2.64
C VAL A 398 -10.83 -27.25 1.94
N ASN A 399 -9.67 -26.67 2.28
CA ASN A 399 -8.39 -27.08 1.68
C ASN A 399 -8.03 -28.54 1.97
N ALA A 400 -8.39 -29.06 3.15
CA ALA A 400 -8.17 -30.46 3.51
C ALA A 400 -9.08 -31.43 2.76
N GLN A 401 -10.29 -30.99 2.34
CA GLN A 401 -11.25 -31.78 1.60
C GLN A 401 -11.03 -31.77 0.08
N ILE A 402 -10.21 -30.83 -0.42
CA ILE A 402 -9.89 -30.73 -1.84
C ILE A 402 -8.93 -31.87 -2.20
N ASN A 403 -9.38 -32.81 -3.05
CA ASN A 403 -8.54 -33.88 -3.56
C ASN A 403 -7.43 -33.36 -4.45
N SER A 404 -6.19 -33.44 -3.95
CA SER A 404 -4.99 -33.01 -4.69
C SER A 404 -4.50 -34.05 -5.71
N ASN A 405 -5.00 -35.28 -5.66
CA ASN A 405 -4.45 -36.42 -6.41
C ASN A 405 -4.78 -36.42 -7.91
N ASP A 406 -5.78 -35.68 -8.36
CA ASP A 406 -6.19 -35.66 -9.77
C ASP A 406 -5.62 -34.49 -10.59
N ARG A 407 -4.67 -33.73 -10.03
CA ARG A 407 -4.20 -32.50 -10.66
C ARG A 407 -2.70 -32.52 -10.91
N LYS A 408 -2.34 -32.64 -12.15
CA LYS A 408 -1.06 -32.13 -12.69
C LYS A 408 -1.16 -30.61 -12.74
N VAL A 409 -1.01 -29.94 -11.58
CA VAL A 409 -0.66 -28.51 -11.56
C VAL A 409 0.78 -28.45 -12.02
N GLY A 410 1.04 -27.79 -13.14
CA GLY A 410 2.40 -27.63 -13.64
C GLY A 410 3.29 -27.01 -12.58
N ASN A 411 4.55 -27.39 -12.56
CA ASN A 411 5.57 -26.99 -11.59
C ASN A 411 5.45 -25.50 -11.21
N GLY A 412 5.09 -25.21 -9.97
CA GLY A 412 5.23 -23.90 -9.36
C GLY A 412 4.04 -22.92 -9.54
N ILE A 413 2.89 -23.32 -10.05
CA ILE A 413 1.73 -22.44 -10.21
C ILE A 413 0.80 -22.60 -9.01
N GLU A 414 0.66 -21.53 -8.21
CA GLU A 414 -0.40 -21.39 -7.23
C GLU A 414 -1.75 -21.31 -7.95
N ALA A 415 -2.64 -22.24 -7.67
CA ALA A 415 -4.02 -22.18 -8.14
C ALA A 415 -4.87 -21.48 -7.07
N GLN A 416 -5.68 -20.51 -7.48
CA GLN A 416 -6.60 -19.78 -6.61
C GLN A 416 -8.02 -19.83 -7.12
N ALA A 417 -8.98 -19.89 -6.18
CA ALA A 417 -10.39 -19.66 -6.43
C ALA A 417 -10.98 -18.79 -5.31
N VAL A 418 -11.76 -17.80 -5.66
CA VAL A 418 -12.51 -16.96 -4.71
C VAL A 418 -13.97 -17.33 -4.80
N VAL A 419 -14.53 -17.82 -3.69
CA VAL A 419 -15.88 -18.33 -3.62
C VAL A 419 -16.71 -17.54 -2.60
N GLU A 420 -17.88 -17.07 -3.04
CA GLU A 420 -18.91 -16.46 -2.19
C GLU A 420 -19.95 -17.52 -1.81
N PHE A 421 -20.38 -17.50 -0.56
CA PHE A 421 -21.46 -18.35 -0.08
C PHE A 421 -22.22 -17.69 1.08
N THR A 422 -23.44 -18.14 1.30
CA THR A 422 -24.32 -17.61 2.34
C THR A 422 -24.62 -18.69 3.39
N ILE A 423 -24.51 -18.33 4.66
CA ILE A 423 -24.90 -19.16 5.78
C ILE A 423 -26.28 -18.66 6.24
N SER A 424 -27.24 -19.56 6.21
CA SER A 424 -28.62 -19.28 6.60
C SER A 424 -28.78 -19.07 8.11
N GLU A 425 -29.95 -18.64 8.52
CA GLU A 425 -30.34 -18.52 9.94
C GLU A 425 -30.28 -19.88 10.69
N ASN A 426 -30.36 -20.99 9.96
CA ASN A 426 -30.23 -22.34 10.53
C ASN A 426 -28.78 -22.83 10.56
N GLY A 427 -27.84 -22.08 10.03
CA GLY A 427 -26.42 -22.47 9.95
C GLY A 427 -26.06 -23.32 8.71
N ASP A 428 -26.96 -23.49 7.76
CA ASP A 428 -26.70 -24.25 6.54
C ASP A 428 -26.20 -23.35 5.42
N ILE A 429 -25.34 -23.90 4.54
CA ILE A 429 -24.98 -23.25 3.27
C ILE A 429 -25.98 -23.66 2.19
N ASP A 430 -26.72 -22.69 1.64
CA ASP A 430 -27.56 -22.96 0.47
C ASP A 430 -26.68 -23.24 -0.77
N PRO A 431 -26.69 -24.47 -1.32
CA PRO A 431 -25.88 -24.82 -2.48
C PRO A 431 -26.12 -23.94 -3.71
N LYS A 432 -27.30 -23.33 -3.82
CA LYS A 432 -27.66 -22.43 -4.93
C LYS A 432 -27.03 -21.04 -4.78
N GLN A 433 -26.67 -20.68 -3.57
CA GLN A 433 -26.03 -19.40 -3.24
C GLN A 433 -24.49 -19.49 -3.15
N VAL A 434 -23.91 -20.64 -3.52
CA VAL A 434 -22.45 -20.77 -3.65
C VAL A 434 -22.03 -20.31 -5.04
N ARG A 435 -21.31 -19.18 -5.11
CA ARG A 435 -20.92 -18.52 -6.35
C ARG A 435 -19.42 -18.42 -6.48
N LEU A 436 -18.92 -18.67 -7.69
CA LEU A 436 -17.52 -18.43 -8.02
C LEU A 436 -17.35 -16.98 -8.48
N LEU A 437 -16.49 -16.23 -7.78
CA LEU A 437 -16.19 -14.83 -8.11
C LEU A 437 -14.97 -14.71 -9.01
N GLN A 438 -13.92 -15.49 -8.71
CA GLN A 438 -12.66 -15.44 -9.44
C GLN A 438 -11.95 -16.79 -9.35
N TYR A 439 -11.17 -17.15 -10.38
CA TYR A 439 -10.29 -18.31 -10.35
C TYR A 439 -9.13 -18.18 -11.34
N SER A 440 -8.01 -18.80 -11.00
CA SER A 440 -6.87 -19.01 -11.90
C SER A 440 -6.84 -20.42 -12.50
N ASP A 441 -7.50 -21.40 -11.85
CA ASP A 441 -7.64 -22.78 -12.29
C ASP A 441 -9.10 -23.25 -12.20
N LYS A 442 -9.66 -23.69 -13.34
CA LYS A 442 -11.07 -24.10 -13.45
C LYS A 442 -11.39 -25.38 -12.66
N GLY A 443 -10.42 -26.27 -12.55
CA GLY A 443 -10.57 -27.51 -11.80
C GLY A 443 -10.61 -27.24 -10.29
N LEU A 444 -9.70 -26.38 -9.75
CA LEU A 444 -9.75 -25.94 -8.36
C LEU A 444 -11.07 -25.22 -8.04
N ALA A 445 -11.50 -24.32 -8.92
CA ALA A 445 -12.76 -23.60 -8.75
C ALA A 445 -13.96 -24.55 -8.61
N LYS A 446 -14.06 -25.55 -9.50
CA LYS A 446 -15.11 -26.56 -9.45
C LYS A 446 -15.09 -27.38 -8.16
N GLU A 447 -13.90 -27.78 -7.72
CA GLU A 447 -13.72 -28.59 -6.53
C GLU A 447 -13.96 -27.78 -5.25
N ALA A 448 -13.47 -26.54 -5.17
CA ALA A 448 -13.75 -25.64 -4.07
C ALA A 448 -15.24 -25.41 -3.88
N MET A 449 -15.97 -25.14 -4.97
CA MET A 449 -17.44 -24.99 -4.91
C MET A 449 -18.14 -26.27 -4.47
N ARG A 450 -17.67 -27.45 -4.94
CA ARG A 450 -18.21 -28.76 -4.51
C ARG A 450 -18.06 -28.94 -3.02
N VAL A 451 -16.85 -28.73 -2.50
CA VAL A 451 -16.53 -28.89 -1.07
C VAL A 451 -17.34 -27.91 -0.21
N ILE A 452 -17.42 -26.65 -0.60
CA ILE A 452 -18.18 -25.65 0.16
C ILE A 452 -19.68 -26.03 0.22
N ARG A 453 -20.26 -26.56 -0.86
CA ARG A 453 -21.65 -27.02 -0.88
C ARG A 453 -21.93 -28.23 0.02
N THR A 454 -20.90 -28.96 0.40
CA THR A 454 -20.99 -30.10 1.31
C THR A 454 -20.55 -29.78 2.74
N SER A 455 -20.47 -28.49 3.05
CA SER A 455 -20.07 -28.04 4.39
C SER A 455 -20.97 -28.62 5.48
N PRO A 456 -20.38 -29.09 6.59
CA PRO A 456 -21.15 -29.32 7.80
C PRO A 456 -21.86 -28.03 8.27
N GLN A 457 -22.91 -28.23 9.06
CA GLN A 457 -23.69 -27.15 9.65
C GLN A 457 -22.83 -26.21 10.51
N TRP A 458 -23.07 -24.92 10.40
CA TRP A 458 -22.43 -23.87 11.17
C TRP A 458 -23.30 -23.50 12.38
N SER A 459 -22.68 -22.93 13.40
CA SER A 459 -23.46 -22.10 14.35
C SER A 459 -23.82 -20.79 13.65
N PRO A 460 -25.10 -20.45 13.48
CA PRO A 460 -25.49 -19.26 12.73
C PRO A 460 -25.02 -17.97 13.38
N ALA A 461 -24.93 -16.93 12.61
CA ALA A 461 -24.76 -15.57 13.13
C ALA A 461 -25.97 -15.21 13.99
N ILE A 462 -25.74 -14.45 15.05
CA ILE A 462 -26.80 -13.90 15.90
C ILE A 462 -26.70 -12.38 15.85
N GLU A 463 -27.82 -11.71 15.56
CA GLU A 463 -27.98 -10.28 15.66
C GLU A 463 -29.25 -9.99 16.46
N ASP A 464 -29.16 -9.11 17.46
CA ASP A 464 -30.26 -8.82 18.39
C ASP A 464 -30.96 -10.05 18.99
N SER A 465 -30.14 -11.04 19.37
CA SER A 465 -30.57 -12.32 19.94
C SER A 465 -31.34 -13.24 18.98
N LYS A 466 -31.36 -12.92 17.68
CA LYS A 466 -31.99 -13.75 16.64
C LYS A 466 -30.95 -14.29 15.66
N PRO A 467 -31.10 -15.52 15.16
CA PRO A 467 -30.29 -16.01 14.06
C PRO A 467 -30.46 -15.10 12.83
N LYS A 468 -29.36 -14.93 12.08
CA LYS A 468 -29.33 -14.08 10.89
C LYS A 468 -28.54 -14.73 9.78
N GLU A 469 -29.02 -14.58 8.56
CA GLU A 469 -28.30 -14.93 7.36
C GLU A 469 -27.08 -14.03 7.17
N VAL A 470 -25.92 -14.63 6.83
CA VAL A 470 -24.67 -13.92 6.59
C VAL A 470 -23.96 -14.44 5.37
N ARG A 471 -23.48 -13.52 4.54
CA ARG A 471 -22.70 -13.85 3.33
C ARG A 471 -21.21 -13.73 3.62
N TYR A 472 -20.44 -14.71 3.14
CA TYR A 472 -19.00 -14.76 3.23
C TYR A 472 -18.34 -14.93 1.87
N THR A 473 -17.13 -14.41 1.75
CA THR A 473 -16.24 -14.62 0.61
C THR A 473 -14.91 -15.16 1.11
N ILE A 474 -14.46 -16.29 0.55
CA ILE A 474 -13.17 -16.87 0.94
C ILE A 474 -12.28 -17.16 -0.26
N PRO A 475 -10.99 -16.84 -0.16
CA PRO A 475 -9.98 -17.32 -1.10
C PRO A 475 -9.56 -18.74 -0.73
N ILE A 476 -9.57 -19.63 -1.69
CA ILE A 476 -9.05 -21.00 -1.62
C ILE A 476 -7.80 -21.08 -2.48
N SER A 477 -6.68 -21.49 -1.90
CA SER A 477 -5.38 -21.56 -2.60
C SER A 477 -4.80 -22.96 -2.43
N LEU A 478 -4.30 -23.54 -3.53
CA LEU A 478 -3.50 -24.76 -3.50
C LEU A 478 -2.03 -24.39 -3.68
N TYR A 479 -1.20 -24.87 -2.74
CA TYR A 479 0.25 -24.75 -2.79
C TYR A 479 0.84 -26.12 -3.07
N HIS A 480 1.77 -26.25 -4.02
CA HIS A 480 2.59 -27.44 -4.13
C HIS A 480 3.56 -27.49 -2.96
N ARG A 481 3.45 -28.49 -2.10
CA ARG A 481 4.57 -28.86 -1.21
C ARG A 481 5.63 -29.55 -2.07
N GLN A 482 6.82 -28.98 -2.11
CA GLN A 482 8.04 -29.68 -2.52
C GLN A 482 8.35 -30.81 -1.55
#